data_12c852e6ed15fdbdd3a17e1c12fc24b0
#
_entry.id   12c852e6ed15fdbdd3a17e1c12fc24b0
#
_cell.length_a   1.000
_cell.length_b   1.000
_cell.length_c   1.000
_cell.angle_alpha   90.00
_cell.angle_beta   90.00
_cell.angle_gamma   90.00
#
_symmetry.space_group_name_H-M   'P 1'
#
loop_
_entity.id
_entity.type
_entity.pdbx_description
1 polymer ?
#
loop_
_entity_poly.entity_id
_entity_poly.type
_entity_poly.pdbx_seq_one_letter_code
_entity_poly.pdbx_strand_id
1 'polypeptide(L)'
;MPWQLTRIAVLISLLVEVAAGQPLSPPDQAGERPPSRHATAHSVHWVELRLGAAIERLESSAGADLFLDRRVDPNRKVSLSLTNASAEEIVAALASACDLGFARFGRLYYLGPPRIAARLTTLAAMRRQDIAALPTKQRQSLLERRRIVWPRLTEPRDLLVRLLAEHGWSVERGDRITHDLWSAGQLPPLALADQLTLLLAGFDQTYRVLADRKTIEIVPVDWSRIQPAATDKASTKRPTPPAAGGKQVFTLRVENQPVGQVLDQLGRRLGWKLTVDEAAIRAAGRSLDQRVSFTVENVEADQLLDALLMPAGLKAERDGNGVRIRPR
;
A
#
# COMPACT_ATOMS: atom_id res chain seq x y z
N MET A 1 -47.63 -18.59 -40.08
CA MET A 1 -46.57 -19.45 -40.68
C MET A 1 -45.48 -19.64 -39.68
N PRO A 2 -45.22 -20.86 -39.21
CA PRO A 2 -44.26 -21.14 -38.13
C PRO A 2 -42.90 -21.50 -38.71
N TRP A 3 -41.80 -21.07 -38.08
CA TRP A 3 -40.49 -21.60 -38.37
C TRP A 3 -39.97 -22.39 -37.15
N GLN A 4 -39.56 -23.60 -37.49
CA GLN A 4 -39.26 -24.72 -36.61
C GLN A 4 -37.87 -24.62 -35.97
N LEU A 5 -37.86 -25.04 -34.73
CA LEU A 5 -36.69 -25.37 -33.92
C LEU A 5 -35.98 -26.63 -34.47
N THR A 6 -34.70 -26.56 -34.64
CA THR A 6 -33.85 -27.75 -34.80
C THR A 6 -32.96 -27.92 -33.58
N ARG A 7 -33.29 -28.92 -32.77
CA ARG A 7 -32.45 -29.44 -31.67
C ARG A 7 -31.42 -30.40 -32.28
N ILE A 8 -30.14 -30.17 -32.00
CA ILE A 8 -29.06 -31.16 -32.22
C ILE A 8 -28.68 -31.71 -30.85
N ALA A 9 -29.01 -32.99 -30.65
CA ALA A 9 -28.53 -33.79 -29.52
C ALA A 9 -27.22 -34.47 -29.92
N VAL A 10 -26.17 -34.27 -29.14
CA VAL A 10 -24.93 -35.03 -29.26
C VAL A 10 -24.86 -36.03 -28.11
N LEU A 11 -24.98 -37.30 -28.48
CA LEU A 11 -24.69 -38.46 -27.61
C LEU A 11 -23.19 -38.61 -27.49
N ILE A 12 -22.65 -38.66 -26.27
CA ILE A 12 -21.30 -39.16 -25.99
C ILE A 12 -21.45 -40.44 -25.17
N SER A 13 -21.01 -41.53 -25.77
CA SER A 13 -20.97 -42.87 -25.18
C SER A 13 -19.89 -43.01 -24.15
N LEU A 14 -20.23 -43.55 -22.98
CA LEU A 14 -19.29 -44.01 -21.96
C LEU A 14 -18.67 -45.32 -22.39
N LEU A 15 -17.35 -45.37 -22.45
CA LEU A 15 -16.56 -46.62 -22.42
C LEU A 15 -15.98 -46.77 -20.99
N VAL A 16 -16.41 -47.81 -20.31
CA VAL A 16 -15.84 -48.25 -19.03
C VAL A 16 -14.81 -49.30 -19.33
N GLU A 17 -13.56 -49.03 -18.99
CA GLU A 17 -12.45 -49.99 -19.01
C GLU A 17 -12.06 -50.30 -17.57
N VAL A 18 -12.26 -51.56 -17.18
CA VAL A 18 -11.85 -52.09 -15.88
C VAL A 18 -10.43 -52.61 -16.01
N ALA A 19 -9.47 -52.04 -15.30
CA ALA A 19 -8.14 -52.56 -15.11
C ALA A 19 -7.83 -52.83 -13.62
N ALA A 20 -7.33 -54.04 -13.39
CA ALA A 20 -7.13 -54.67 -12.10
C ALA A 20 -6.02 -54.06 -11.25
N GLY A 21 -6.16 -54.26 -9.97
CA GLY A 21 -5.44 -53.84 -8.78
C GLY A 21 -3.92 -53.76 -8.78
N GLN A 22 -3.46 -52.76 -8.06
CA GLN A 22 -2.21 -52.72 -7.34
C GLN A 22 -2.39 -52.16 -5.92
N PRO A 23 -1.59 -52.52 -4.93
CA PRO A 23 -1.85 -52.23 -3.52
C PRO A 23 -1.52 -50.78 -3.16
N LEU A 24 -2.41 -50.21 -2.35
CA LEU A 24 -2.34 -48.84 -1.78
C LEU A 24 -1.14 -48.75 -0.80
N SER A 25 -0.22 -47.86 -1.11
CA SER A 25 0.68 -47.27 -0.13
C SER A 25 -0.06 -46.18 0.65
N PRO A 26 0.22 -45.98 1.95
CA PRO A 26 -0.49 -44.96 2.74
C PRO A 26 -0.20 -43.52 2.25
N PRO A 27 -1.17 -42.61 2.30
CA PRO A 27 -0.95 -41.25 1.86
C PRO A 27 -0.03 -40.52 2.83
N ASP A 28 1.08 -40.07 2.29
CA ASP A 28 1.96 -39.10 2.92
C ASP A 28 1.15 -37.81 3.16
N GLN A 29 0.98 -37.45 4.43
CA GLN A 29 0.33 -36.18 4.81
C GLN A 29 1.29 -35.02 4.50
N ALA A 30 1.44 -34.73 3.23
CA ALA A 30 1.95 -33.43 2.79
C ALA A 30 0.87 -32.41 3.09
N GLY A 31 1.02 -31.70 4.22
CA GLY A 31 0.17 -30.57 4.54
C GLY A 31 0.12 -29.60 3.35
N GLU A 32 -1.05 -29.50 2.73
CA GLU A 32 -1.35 -28.47 1.76
C GLU A 32 -1.12 -27.12 2.44
N ARG A 33 0.05 -26.52 2.21
CA ARG A 33 0.22 -25.10 2.43
C ARG A 33 -0.84 -24.40 1.58
N PRO A 34 -1.69 -23.56 2.20
CA PRO A 34 -2.62 -22.75 1.41
C PRO A 34 -1.78 -22.00 0.35
N PRO A 35 -2.29 -21.88 -0.89
CA PRO A 35 -1.54 -21.22 -1.95
C PRO A 35 -1.18 -19.83 -1.46
N SER A 36 0.11 -19.56 -1.33
CA SER A 36 0.64 -18.24 -1.07
C SER A 36 0.07 -17.33 -2.16
N ARG A 37 -0.89 -16.45 -1.78
CA ARG A 37 -1.35 -15.39 -2.65
C ARG A 37 -0.12 -14.59 -3.03
N HIS A 38 0.35 -14.77 -4.26
CA HIS A 38 1.40 -13.94 -4.82
C HIS A 38 0.90 -12.51 -4.73
N ALA A 39 1.38 -11.76 -3.75
CA ALA A 39 1.13 -10.33 -3.68
C ALA A 39 1.70 -9.74 -4.97
N THR A 40 0.85 -9.17 -5.81
CA THR A 40 1.28 -8.52 -7.03
C THR A 40 2.30 -7.46 -6.65
N ALA A 41 3.50 -7.59 -7.19
CA ALA A 41 4.57 -6.65 -6.91
C ALA A 41 4.47 -5.44 -7.85
N HIS A 42 4.65 -4.26 -7.30
CA HIS A 42 4.52 -3.00 -8.02
C HIS A 42 5.82 -2.21 -7.93
N SER A 43 6.08 -1.39 -8.95
CA SER A 43 7.19 -0.44 -8.93
C SER A 43 6.63 0.97 -9.04
N VAL A 44 7.07 1.86 -8.16
CA VAL A 44 6.67 3.26 -8.16
C VAL A 44 7.90 4.15 -8.17
N HIS A 45 7.85 5.20 -8.99
CA HIS A 45 8.86 6.23 -9.02
C HIS A 45 8.15 7.59 -9.13
N TRP A 46 8.09 8.31 -8.01
CA TRP A 46 7.44 9.62 -7.91
C TRP A 46 8.45 10.67 -7.50
N VAL A 47 8.43 11.80 -8.16
CA VAL A 47 9.26 12.96 -7.84
C VAL A 47 8.34 14.15 -7.69
N GLU A 48 8.35 14.78 -6.50
CA GLU A 48 7.55 15.98 -6.21
C GLU A 48 6.05 15.83 -6.57
N LEU A 49 5.53 14.59 -6.48
CA LEU A 49 4.14 14.30 -6.78
C LEU A 49 3.24 14.74 -5.60
N ARG A 50 2.07 15.31 -5.88
CA ARG A 50 1.09 15.61 -4.82
C ARG A 50 0.57 14.31 -4.21
N LEU A 51 0.41 14.29 -2.88
CA LEU A 51 -0.04 13.11 -2.12
C LEU A 51 -1.37 12.56 -2.65
N GLY A 52 -2.35 13.45 -2.94
CA GLY A 52 -3.62 13.02 -3.54
C GLY A 52 -3.43 12.28 -4.87
N ALA A 53 -2.58 12.80 -5.75
CA ALA A 53 -2.27 12.15 -7.03
C ALA A 53 -1.47 10.84 -6.84
N ALA A 54 -0.63 10.74 -5.81
CA ALA A 54 0.05 9.49 -5.46
C ALA A 54 -0.94 8.41 -5.00
N ILE A 55 -1.93 8.81 -4.19
CA ILE A 55 -3.02 7.94 -3.74
C ILE A 55 -3.83 7.44 -4.94
N GLU A 56 -4.30 8.31 -5.82
CA GLU A 56 -5.08 7.94 -7.02
C GLU A 56 -4.31 6.95 -7.93
N ARG A 57 -2.99 7.17 -8.11
CA ARG A 57 -2.15 6.24 -8.87
C ARG A 57 -2.02 4.89 -8.19
N LEU A 58 -1.88 4.86 -6.88
CA LEU A 58 -1.76 3.61 -6.13
C LEU A 58 -3.07 2.82 -6.13
N GLU A 59 -4.22 3.50 -5.99
CA GLU A 59 -5.54 2.88 -6.12
C GLU A 59 -5.74 2.23 -7.49
N SER A 60 -5.36 2.94 -8.56
CA SER A 60 -5.52 2.44 -9.93
C SER A 60 -4.55 1.31 -10.28
N SER A 61 -3.30 1.36 -9.81
CA SER A 61 -2.25 0.41 -10.19
C SER A 61 -2.17 -0.83 -9.31
N ALA A 62 -2.37 -0.68 -7.99
CA ALA A 62 -2.23 -1.77 -7.02
C ALA A 62 -3.57 -2.31 -6.50
N GLY A 63 -4.69 -1.73 -6.92
CA GLY A 63 -6.03 -2.14 -6.49
C GLY A 63 -6.23 -2.03 -4.97
N ALA A 64 -5.46 -1.18 -4.31
CA ALA A 64 -5.61 -0.85 -2.90
C ALA A 64 -6.58 0.32 -2.77
N ASP A 65 -7.55 0.23 -1.86
CA ASP A 65 -8.39 1.39 -1.55
C ASP A 65 -7.69 2.22 -0.46
N LEU A 66 -7.63 3.55 -0.61
CA LEU A 66 -7.03 4.45 0.36
C LEU A 66 -8.03 5.47 0.88
N PHE A 67 -7.97 5.77 2.16
CA PHE A 67 -8.74 6.83 2.80
C PHE A 67 -7.80 7.80 3.51
N LEU A 68 -7.74 9.04 3.02
CA LEU A 68 -6.91 10.09 3.59
C LEU A 68 -7.68 10.83 4.68
N ASP A 69 -7.09 10.94 5.86
CA ASP A 69 -7.67 11.72 6.96
C ASP A 69 -7.81 13.20 6.56
N ARG A 70 -8.94 13.81 6.88
CA ARG A 70 -9.26 15.21 6.55
C ARG A 70 -8.22 16.23 7.04
N ARG A 71 -7.41 15.89 8.02
CA ARG A 71 -6.35 16.75 8.59
C ARG A 71 -5.05 16.73 7.78
N VAL A 72 -4.97 15.87 6.79
CA VAL A 72 -3.78 15.73 5.95
C VAL A 72 -3.96 16.53 4.67
N ASP A 73 -3.00 17.40 4.36
CA ASP A 73 -3.01 18.16 3.11
C ASP A 73 -2.73 17.24 1.90
N PRO A 74 -3.71 17.03 1.00
CA PRO A 74 -3.53 16.21 -0.20
C PRO A 74 -2.58 16.85 -1.23
N ASN A 75 -2.25 18.13 -1.11
CA ASN A 75 -1.32 18.83 -2.00
C ASN A 75 0.14 18.71 -1.55
N ARG A 76 0.39 18.16 -0.37
CA ARG A 76 1.76 17.88 0.10
C ARG A 76 2.52 17.07 -0.94
N LYS A 77 3.72 17.50 -1.27
CA LYS A 77 4.60 16.83 -2.24
C LYS A 77 5.33 15.66 -1.60
N VAL A 78 5.44 14.59 -2.35
CA VAL A 78 6.13 13.36 -1.96
C VAL A 78 7.03 12.87 -3.09
N SER A 79 8.22 12.43 -2.73
CA SER A 79 9.14 11.72 -3.62
C SER A 79 9.37 10.33 -3.06
N LEU A 80 9.11 9.31 -3.87
CA LEU A 80 9.18 7.90 -3.48
C LEU A 80 9.67 7.06 -4.64
N SER A 81 10.58 6.15 -4.38
CA SER A 81 11.07 5.18 -5.36
C SER A 81 11.15 3.81 -4.71
N LEU A 82 10.33 2.90 -5.18
CA LEU A 82 10.30 1.50 -4.76
C LEU A 82 10.17 0.62 -6.00
N THR A 83 10.86 -0.52 -5.98
CA THR A 83 10.77 -1.54 -7.02
C THR A 83 10.37 -2.86 -6.38
N ASN A 84 9.51 -3.60 -7.07
CA ASN A 84 9.08 -4.93 -6.66
C ASN A 84 8.49 -4.97 -5.23
N ALA A 85 7.69 -3.96 -4.88
CA ALA A 85 7.08 -3.81 -3.57
C ALA A 85 5.59 -4.18 -3.59
N SER A 86 5.09 -4.73 -2.51
CA SER A 86 3.67 -4.94 -2.28
C SER A 86 2.94 -3.60 -2.09
N ALA A 87 1.62 -3.58 -2.30
CA ALA A 87 0.80 -2.40 -2.02
C ALA A 87 0.99 -1.88 -0.59
N GLU A 88 1.09 -2.78 0.40
CA GLU A 88 1.28 -2.42 1.80
C GLU A 88 2.64 -1.78 2.06
N GLU A 89 3.72 -2.28 1.45
CA GLU A 89 5.05 -1.66 1.55
C GLU A 89 5.08 -0.27 0.92
N ILE A 90 4.39 -0.08 -0.20
CA ILE A 90 4.28 1.24 -0.84
C ILE A 90 3.50 2.20 0.06
N VAL A 91 2.36 1.76 0.63
CA VAL A 91 1.57 2.56 1.57
C VAL A 91 2.39 2.92 2.82
N ALA A 92 3.14 1.97 3.39
CA ALA A 92 4.00 2.20 4.54
C ALA A 92 5.11 3.22 4.23
N ALA A 93 5.76 3.11 3.08
CA ALA A 93 6.78 4.05 2.64
C ALA A 93 6.19 5.44 2.33
N LEU A 94 5.01 5.51 1.70
CA LEU A 94 4.28 6.75 1.46
C LEU A 94 3.92 7.45 2.78
N ALA A 95 3.38 6.69 3.74
CA ALA A 95 3.06 7.20 5.06
C ALA A 95 4.32 7.76 5.75
N SER A 96 5.42 7.01 5.74
CA SER A 96 6.69 7.43 6.32
C SER A 96 7.26 8.69 5.66
N ALA A 97 7.22 8.80 4.34
CA ALA A 97 7.68 9.96 3.58
C ALA A 97 6.86 11.24 3.88
N CYS A 98 5.64 11.06 4.36
CA CYS A 98 4.73 12.15 4.72
C CYS A 98 4.56 12.34 6.24
N ASP A 99 5.37 11.73 7.11
CA ASP A 99 5.21 11.73 8.57
C ASP A 99 3.79 11.34 9.01
N LEU A 100 3.17 10.42 8.28
CA LEU A 100 1.86 9.85 8.56
C LEU A 100 1.99 8.44 9.14
N GLY A 101 0.91 8.00 9.77
CA GLY A 101 0.67 6.59 10.06
C GLY A 101 -0.36 6.01 9.10
N PHE A 102 -0.43 4.70 9.04
CA PHE A 102 -1.49 4.00 8.33
C PHE A 102 -2.13 2.93 9.20
N ALA A 103 -3.40 2.60 8.88
CA ALA A 103 -4.13 1.50 9.49
C ALA A 103 -4.88 0.72 8.40
N ARG A 104 -4.98 -0.60 8.54
CA ARG A 104 -5.58 -1.47 7.53
C ARG A 104 -6.97 -1.95 7.95
N PHE A 105 -7.95 -1.81 7.05
CA PHE A 105 -9.33 -2.31 7.16
C PHE A 105 -9.66 -3.21 5.97
N GLY A 106 -9.28 -4.48 6.05
CA GLY A 106 -9.37 -5.40 4.91
C GLY A 106 -8.44 -4.96 3.78
N ARG A 107 -9.00 -4.48 2.66
CA ARG A 107 -8.21 -3.93 1.54
C ARG A 107 -8.06 -2.41 1.57
N LEU A 108 -8.74 -1.72 2.49
CA LEU A 108 -8.62 -0.28 2.66
C LEU A 108 -7.46 0.05 3.58
N TYR A 109 -6.67 1.05 3.21
CA TYR A 109 -5.65 1.67 4.03
C TYR A 109 -6.08 3.08 4.42
N TYR A 110 -6.22 3.33 5.70
CA TYR A 110 -6.35 4.68 6.24
C TYR A 110 -4.96 5.31 6.35
N LEU A 111 -4.82 6.55 5.87
CA LEU A 111 -3.61 7.38 6.03
C LEU A 111 -3.96 8.61 6.85
N GLY A 112 -3.23 8.87 7.93
CA GLY A 112 -3.52 10.00 8.81
C GLY A 112 -2.47 10.22 9.89
N PRO A 113 -2.79 11.05 10.92
CA PRO A 113 -1.87 11.31 12.01
C PRO A 113 -1.41 10.00 12.68
N PRO A 114 -0.08 9.81 12.95
CA PRO A 114 0.46 8.54 13.44
C PRO A 114 -0.19 8.05 14.73
N ARG A 115 -0.50 8.99 15.64
CA ARG A 115 -1.16 8.70 16.91
C ARG A 115 -2.55 8.05 16.71
N ILE A 116 -3.28 8.48 15.71
CA ILE A 116 -4.64 7.98 15.40
C ILE A 116 -4.54 6.68 14.63
N ALA A 117 -3.75 6.64 13.57
CA ALA A 117 -3.56 5.45 12.76
C ALA A 117 -3.16 4.23 13.61
N ALA A 118 -2.23 4.40 14.55
CA ALA A 118 -1.78 3.34 15.44
C ALA A 118 -2.89 2.77 16.37
N ARG A 119 -3.99 3.49 16.56
CA ARG A 119 -5.08 3.14 17.50
C ARG A 119 -6.41 2.83 16.82
N LEU A 120 -6.53 3.16 15.56
CA LEU A 120 -7.81 3.14 14.85
C LEU A 120 -8.39 1.72 14.72
N THR A 121 -7.56 0.73 14.48
CA THR A 121 -7.98 -0.68 14.43
C THR A 121 -8.41 -1.21 15.79
N THR A 122 -7.76 -0.77 16.87
CA THR A 122 -8.17 -1.09 18.25
C THR A 122 -9.53 -0.46 18.57
N LEU A 123 -9.73 0.82 18.20
CA LEU A 123 -11.04 1.48 18.36
C LEU A 123 -12.14 0.72 17.61
N ALA A 124 -11.87 0.32 16.35
CA ALA A 124 -12.80 -0.47 15.56
C ALA A 124 -13.13 -1.82 16.21
N ALA A 125 -12.13 -2.49 16.77
CA ALA A 125 -12.33 -3.76 17.50
C ALA A 125 -13.21 -3.56 18.75
N MET A 126 -12.98 -2.49 19.52
CA MET A 126 -13.83 -2.12 20.67
C MET A 126 -15.28 -1.89 20.22
N ARG A 127 -15.50 -1.13 19.17
CA ARG A 127 -16.85 -0.89 18.62
C ARG A 127 -17.52 -2.19 18.17
N ARG A 128 -16.79 -3.11 17.51
CA ARG A 128 -17.34 -4.42 17.15
C ARG A 128 -17.70 -5.27 18.37
N GLN A 129 -16.93 -5.17 19.45
CA GLN A 129 -17.25 -5.84 20.71
C GLN A 129 -18.54 -5.29 21.34
N ASP A 130 -18.72 -3.97 21.37
CA ASP A 130 -19.96 -3.34 21.84
C ASP A 130 -21.17 -3.79 21.01
N ILE A 131 -21.00 -3.88 19.69
CA ILE A 131 -22.02 -4.33 18.75
C ILE A 131 -22.38 -5.81 18.98
N ALA A 132 -21.42 -6.65 19.35
CA ALA A 132 -21.67 -8.07 19.62
C ALA A 132 -22.70 -8.30 20.74
N ALA A 133 -22.83 -7.37 21.68
CA ALA A 133 -23.83 -7.41 22.76
C ALA A 133 -25.25 -6.99 22.32
N LEU A 134 -25.42 -6.48 21.09
CA LEU A 134 -26.71 -6.03 20.59
C LEU A 134 -27.59 -7.19 20.12
N PRO A 135 -28.92 -7.03 20.08
CA PRO A 135 -29.82 -7.98 19.47
C PRO A 135 -29.48 -8.21 17.98
N THR A 136 -29.83 -9.39 17.46
CA THR A 136 -29.40 -9.85 16.15
C THR A 136 -29.69 -8.86 15.01
N LYS A 137 -30.88 -8.25 14.98
CA LYS A 137 -31.27 -7.30 13.92
C LYS A 137 -30.35 -6.08 13.89
N GLN A 138 -30.11 -5.46 15.04
CA GLN A 138 -29.24 -4.27 15.20
C GLN A 138 -27.78 -4.62 14.87
N ARG A 139 -27.32 -5.77 15.37
CA ARG A 139 -25.97 -6.26 15.08
C ARG A 139 -25.79 -6.49 13.59
N GLN A 140 -26.72 -7.14 12.90
CA GLN A 140 -26.64 -7.36 11.46
C GLN A 140 -26.59 -6.06 10.68
N SER A 141 -27.43 -5.07 11.02
CA SER A 141 -27.44 -3.76 10.37
C SER A 141 -26.09 -3.02 10.48
N LEU A 142 -25.43 -3.07 11.66
CA LEU A 142 -24.12 -2.43 11.85
C LEU A 142 -22.95 -3.21 11.23
N LEU A 143 -23.13 -4.51 11.01
CA LEU A 143 -22.13 -5.35 10.35
C LEU A 143 -22.38 -5.53 8.85
N GLU A 144 -23.49 -5.01 8.33
CA GLU A 144 -23.76 -5.02 6.89
C GLU A 144 -22.66 -4.27 6.11
N ARG A 145 -22.18 -4.90 5.04
CA ARG A 145 -21.07 -4.36 4.25
C ARG A 145 -21.61 -3.74 2.98
N ARG A 146 -21.48 -2.42 2.87
CA ARG A 146 -21.84 -1.66 1.68
C ARG A 146 -20.70 -0.75 1.24
N ARG A 147 -20.65 -0.45 -0.05
CA ARG A 147 -19.83 0.63 -0.58
C ARG A 147 -20.52 1.96 -0.30
N ILE A 148 -19.73 2.97 0.08
CA ILE A 148 -20.22 4.35 0.14
C ILE A 148 -19.49 5.15 -0.93
N VAL A 149 -20.24 6.04 -1.59
CA VAL A 149 -19.70 7.01 -2.55
C VAL A 149 -20.32 8.36 -2.20
N TRP A 150 -19.52 9.41 -2.25
CA TRP A 150 -20.00 10.77 -2.05
C TRP A 150 -19.42 11.70 -3.10
N PRO A 151 -20.22 12.69 -3.58
CA PRO A 151 -19.79 13.68 -4.55
C PRO A 151 -18.88 14.74 -3.89
N ARG A 152 -18.25 15.55 -4.73
CA ARG A 152 -17.52 16.74 -4.27
C ARG A 152 -18.43 17.69 -3.51
N LEU A 153 -17.88 18.38 -2.52
CA LEU A 153 -18.58 19.32 -1.63
C LEU A 153 -19.62 18.64 -0.73
N THR A 154 -19.45 17.36 -0.44
CA THR A 154 -20.28 16.65 0.55
C THR A 154 -19.95 17.15 1.95
N GLU A 155 -20.99 17.52 2.71
CA GLU A 155 -20.85 17.77 4.14
C GLU A 155 -20.82 16.45 4.91
N PRO A 156 -19.76 16.19 5.73
CA PRO A 156 -19.59 14.91 6.43
C PRO A 156 -20.75 14.58 7.39
N ARG A 157 -21.33 15.58 8.03
CA ARG A 157 -22.49 15.41 8.90
C ARG A 157 -23.68 14.85 8.13
N ASP A 158 -24.00 15.45 6.97
CA ASP A 158 -25.12 15.03 6.14
C ASP A 158 -24.89 13.63 5.56
N LEU A 159 -23.65 13.34 5.17
CA LEU A 159 -23.26 11.99 4.74
C LEU A 159 -23.52 10.97 5.84
N LEU A 160 -23.11 11.25 7.07
CA LEU A 160 -23.27 10.36 8.21
C LEU A 160 -24.76 10.17 8.56
N VAL A 161 -25.54 11.24 8.61
CA VAL A 161 -26.99 11.17 8.90
C VAL A 161 -27.71 10.33 7.86
N ARG A 162 -27.44 10.57 6.58
CA ARG A 162 -28.00 9.78 5.48
C ARG A 162 -27.60 8.32 5.57
N LEU A 163 -26.32 8.04 5.77
CA LEU A 163 -25.80 6.70 5.88
C LEU A 163 -26.47 5.91 7.01
N LEU A 164 -26.63 6.52 8.18
CA LEU A 164 -27.30 5.90 9.32
C LEU A 164 -28.80 5.70 9.08
N ALA A 165 -29.48 6.67 8.49
CA ALA A 165 -30.88 6.58 8.14
C ALA A 165 -31.18 5.43 7.16
N GLU A 166 -30.31 5.23 6.14
CA GLU A 166 -30.42 4.13 5.19
C GLU A 166 -30.34 2.74 5.86
N HIS A 167 -29.72 2.66 7.05
CA HIS A 167 -29.62 1.44 7.85
C HIS A 167 -30.61 1.41 9.03
N GLY A 168 -31.57 2.36 9.07
CA GLY A 168 -32.61 2.42 10.07
C GLY A 168 -32.16 2.95 11.46
N TRP A 169 -31.09 3.75 11.49
CA TRP A 169 -30.57 4.37 12.69
C TRP A 169 -30.84 5.87 12.74
N SER A 170 -31.17 6.39 13.91
CA SER A 170 -31.21 7.81 14.19
C SER A 170 -29.85 8.29 14.71
N VAL A 171 -29.57 9.60 14.60
CA VAL A 171 -28.32 10.22 15.07
C VAL A 171 -28.62 11.19 16.19
N GLU A 172 -27.89 11.10 17.29
CA GLU A 172 -27.83 12.09 18.34
C GLU A 172 -26.44 12.71 18.42
N ARG A 173 -26.38 14.01 18.77
CA ARG A 173 -25.13 14.76 18.86
C ARG A 173 -24.35 14.83 17.53
N GLY A 174 -25.04 14.86 16.40
CA GLY A 174 -24.42 15.08 15.08
C GLY A 174 -23.74 16.46 14.95
N ASP A 175 -24.12 17.44 15.79
CA ASP A 175 -23.47 18.74 15.92
C ASP A 175 -22.00 18.69 16.32
N ARG A 176 -21.53 17.59 16.90
CA ARG A 176 -20.11 17.34 17.21
C ARG A 176 -19.23 17.14 15.98
N ILE A 177 -19.84 16.85 14.84
CA ILE A 177 -19.12 16.84 13.55
C ILE A 177 -19.10 18.29 13.07
N THR A 178 -17.93 18.90 13.15
CA THR A 178 -17.74 20.28 12.68
C THR A 178 -17.97 20.37 11.18
N HIS A 179 -18.46 21.54 10.73
CA HIS A 179 -18.66 21.81 9.31
C HIS A 179 -17.35 21.60 8.52
N ASP A 180 -17.46 20.90 7.41
CA ASP A 180 -16.38 20.66 6.47
C ASP A 180 -16.96 20.38 5.08
N LEU A 181 -16.17 20.50 4.02
CA LEU A 181 -16.58 20.20 2.65
C LEU A 181 -15.57 19.23 2.04
N TRP A 182 -15.99 18.01 1.86
CA TRP A 182 -15.13 16.95 1.35
C TRP A 182 -15.06 16.91 -0.17
N SER A 183 -13.90 16.56 -0.69
CA SER A 183 -13.76 16.14 -2.08
C SER A 183 -14.57 14.87 -2.35
N ALA A 184 -14.89 14.61 -3.62
CA ALA A 184 -15.48 13.35 -4.01
C ALA A 184 -14.63 12.18 -3.50
N GLY A 185 -15.27 11.14 -3.01
CA GLY A 185 -14.58 9.98 -2.44
C GLY A 185 -15.47 8.77 -2.33
N GLN A 186 -14.86 7.69 -1.89
CA GLN A 186 -15.56 6.41 -1.68
C GLN A 186 -14.90 5.59 -0.58
N LEU A 187 -15.70 4.72 0.04
CA LEU A 187 -15.20 3.60 0.84
C LEU A 187 -15.61 2.28 0.18
N PRO A 188 -14.73 1.29 0.12
CA PRO A 188 -15.07 -0.04 -0.38
C PRO A 188 -16.15 -0.70 0.51
N PRO A 189 -16.66 -1.87 0.14
CA PRO A 189 -17.61 -2.59 0.99
C PRO A 189 -17.00 -2.93 2.35
N LEU A 190 -17.27 -2.10 3.35
CA LEU A 190 -16.93 -2.27 4.77
C LEU A 190 -18.21 -2.36 5.60
N ALA A 191 -18.11 -2.98 6.79
CA ALA A 191 -19.19 -2.94 7.76
C ALA A 191 -19.51 -1.49 8.14
N LEU A 192 -20.79 -1.16 8.33
CA LEU A 192 -21.21 0.19 8.75
C LEU A 192 -20.44 0.66 9.99
N ALA A 193 -20.21 -0.21 10.94
CA ALA A 193 -19.41 0.05 12.15
C ALA A 193 -17.99 0.56 11.83
N ASP A 194 -17.32 -0.04 10.83
CA ASP A 194 -15.98 0.35 10.41
C ASP A 194 -16.02 1.67 9.64
N GLN A 195 -17.03 1.86 8.79
CA GLN A 195 -17.24 3.10 8.06
C GLN A 195 -17.45 4.29 9.00
N LEU A 196 -18.30 4.12 10.03
CA LEU A 196 -18.50 5.11 11.09
C LEU A 196 -17.19 5.42 11.82
N THR A 197 -16.43 4.41 12.17
CA THR A 197 -15.13 4.59 12.84
C THR A 197 -14.16 5.40 11.99
N LEU A 198 -14.06 5.11 10.68
CA LEU A 198 -13.19 5.83 9.75
C LEU A 198 -13.63 7.28 9.55
N LEU A 199 -14.93 7.51 9.29
CA LEU A 199 -15.46 8.84 9.03
C LEU A 199 -15.37 9.76 10.25
N LEU A 200 -15.64 9.22 11.46
CA LEU A 200 -15.63 9.97 12.70
C LEU A 200 -14.23 10.24 13.26
N ALA A 201 -13.26 9.37 12.98
CA ALA A 201 -11.88 9.53 13.46
C ALA A 201 -11.25 10.88 13.10
N GLY A 202 -11.54 11.39 11.90
CA GLY A 202 -11.07 12.69 11.43
C GLY A 202 -11.57 13.87 12.26
N PHE A 203 -12.61 13.70 13.07
CA PHE A 203 -13.21 14.70 13.95
C PHE A 203 -12.91 14.43 15.44
N ASP A 204 -12.04 13.47 15.75
CA ASP A 204 -11.79 12.97 17.11
C ASP A 204 -13.08 12.50 17.80
N GLN A 205 -13.99 11.94 17.01
CA GLN A 205 -15.25 11.39 17.46
C GLN A 205 -15.29 9.87 17.24
N THR A 206 -16.17 9.22 18.01
CA THR A 206 -16.60 7.84 17.84
C THR A 206 -18.11 7.78 18.09
N TYR A 207 -18.66 6.62 18.21
CA TYR A 207 -20.09 6.45 18.43
C TYR A 207 -20.37 5.42 19.51
N ARG A 208 -21.58 5.50 20.10
CA ARG A 208 -22.18 4.46 20.93
C ARG A 208 -23.63 4.26 20.55
N VAL A 209 -24.13 3.05 20.75
CA VAL A 209 -25.55 2.74 20.59
C VAL A 209 -26.26 3.04 21.89
N LEU A 210 -27.33 3.84 21.85
CA LEU A 210 -28.12 4.16 23.02
C LEU A 210 -29.02 2.99 23.48
N ALA A 211 -29.59 3.09 24.68
CA ALA A 211 -30.41 2.05 25.30
C ALA A 211 -31.67 1.71 24.49
N ASP A 212 -32.21 2.64 23.72
CA ASP A 212 -33.32 2.44 22.77
C ASP A 212 -32.99 1.50 21.63
N ARG A 213 -31.67 1.23 21.39
CA ARG A 213 -31.14 0.36 20.34
C ARG A 213 -31.56 0.77 18.93
N LYS A 214 -31.85 2.05 18.71
CA LYS A 214 -32.24 2.66 17.45
C LYS A 214 -31.47 3.95 17.17
N THR A 215 -30.82 4.49 18.19
CA THR A 215 -30.09 5.75 18.11
C THR A 215 -28.60 5.54 18.30
N ILE A 216 -27.82 6.15 17.42
CA ILE A 216 -26.38 6.28 17.52
C ILE A 216 -26.03 7.66 18.01
N GLU A 217 -25.40 7.74 19.16
CA GLU A 217 -24.88 8.99 19.71
C GLU A 217 -23.41 9.17 19.30
N ILE A 218 -23.07 10.35 18.81
CA ILE A 218 -21.69 10.74 18.51
C ILE A 218 -21.04 11.22 19.81
N VAL A 219 -19.90 10.63 20.17
CA VAL A 219 -19.16 10.90 21.39
C VAL A 219 -17.69 11.15 21.11
N PRO A 220 -17.01 12.01 21.90
CA PRO A 220 -15.58 12.24 21.74
C PRO A 220 -14.77 10.98 22.01
N VAL A 221 -13.65 10.85 21.27
CA VAL A 221 -12.64 9.81 21.50
C VAL A 221 -11.53 10.34 22.39
N ASP A 222 -11.24 9.62 23.46
CA ASP A 222 -9.98 9.79 24.19
C ASP A 222 -8.92 8.82 23.66
N TRP A 223 -8.15 9.28 22.68
CA TRP A 223 -7.08 8.50 22.07
C TRP A 223 -5.99 8.05 23.05
N SER A 224 -5.86 8.69 24.21
CA SER A 224 -4.85 8.30 25.21
C SER A 224 -5.21 7.00 25.91
N ARG A 225 -6.49 6.68 26.01
CA ARG A 225 -7.02 5.46 26.64
C ARG A 225 -7.06 4.26 25.70
N ILE A 226 -6.88 4.47 24.41
CA ILE A 226 -6.88 3.40 23.42
C ILE A 226 -5.45 2.92 23.24
N GLN A 227 -5.20 1.64 23.52
CA GLN A 227 -3.88 1.06 23.28
C GLN A 227 -3.60 1.03 21.77
N PRO A 228 -2.38 1.35 21.31
CA PRO A 228 -1.98 1.08 19.93
C PRO A 228 -2.21 -0.39 19.63
N ALA A 229 -2.70 -0.67 18.42
CA ALA A 229 -2.71 -2.04 17.93
C ALA A 229 -1.32 -2.63 18.10
N ALA A 230 -1.23 -3.89 18.57
CA ALA A 230 0.03 -4.60 18.51
C ALA A 230 0.47 -4.58 17.04
N THR A 231 1.44 -3.77 16.72
CA THR A 231 2.07 -3.82 15.41
C THR A 231 2.64 -5.22 15.31
N ASP A 232 2.14 -6.02 14.37
CA ASP A 232 2.91 -7.15 13.88
C ASP A 232 4.25 -6.56 13.53
N LYS A 233 5.28 -6.91 14.30
CA LYS A 233 6.64 -6.39 14.18
C LYS A 233 7.29 -6.70 12.81
N ALA A 234 6.51 -7.20 11.87
CA ALA A 234 6.92 -7.47 10.51
C ALA A 234 7.03 -6.21 9.63
N SER A 235 6.46 -5.04 10.01
CA SER A 235 6.37 -3.89 9.10
C SER A 235 7.00 -2.59 9.59
N THR A 236 7.59 -2.50 10.77
CA THR A 236 8.39 -1.35 11.20
C THR A 236 9.88 -1.66 11.31
N LYS A 237 10.40 -2.45 10.40
CA LYS A 237 11.80 -2.21 10.03
C LYS A 237 11.79 -0.88 9.27
N ARG A 238 12.11 0.23 10.01
CA ARG A 238 12.83 1.34 9.42
C ARG A 238 13.74 0.69 8.38
N PRO A 239 13.77 1.11 7.10
CA PRO A 239 14.74 0.57 6.18
C PRO A 239 16.11 0.73 6.84
N THR A 240 16.54 -0.30 7.53
CA THR A 240 17.93 -0.45 7.93
C THR A 240 18.64 -0.50 6.59
N PRO A 241 19.68 0.30 6.36
CA PRO A 241 20.50 0.11 5.18
C PRO A 241 20.75 -1.40 5.11
N PRO A 242 20.50 -2.06 3.98
CA PRO A 242 20.56 -3.52 3.91
C PRO A 242 21.89 -3.96 4.48
N ALA A 243 21.84 -4.84 5.49
CA ALA A 243 23.02 -5.52 6.00
C ALA A 243 23.68 -6.17 4.79
N ALA A 244 24.95 -5.88 4.59
CA ALA A 244 25.78 -6.41 3.52
C ALA A 244 25.65 -7.94 3.48
N GLY A 245 24.92 -8.47 2.50
CA GLY A 245 24.73 -9.92 2.35
C GLY A 245 23.63 -10.37 1.39
N GLY A 246 22.66 -9.53 1.04
CA GLY A 246 21.67 -9.83 0.00
C GLY A 246 22.12 -9.27 -1.34
N LYS A 247 22.10 -10.06 -2.42
CA LYS A 247 22.38 -9.56 -3.77
C LYS A 247 21.38 -8.48 -4.13
N GLN A 248 21.81 -7.21 -4.05
CA GLN A 248 21.01 -6.07 -4.52
C GLN A 248 21.03 -6.05 -6.03
N VAL A 249 19.85 -6.07 -6.64
CA VAL A 249 19.71 -5.93 -8.09
C VAL A 249 19.11 -4.56 -8.45
N PHE A 250 19.59 -3.98 -9.55
CA PHE A 250 19.28 -2.62 -9.97
C PHE A 250 18.69 -2.61 -11.37
N THR A 251 17.66 -1.79 -11.53
CA THR A 251 17.15 -1.41 -12.85
C THR A 251 17.31 0.09 -12.98
N LEU A 252 18.07 0.53 -13.99
CA LEU A 252 18.38 1.94 -14.21
C LEU A 252 18.44 2.24 -15.69
N ARG A 253 17.78 3.33 -16.08
CA ARG A 253 17.90 3.93 -17.42
C ARG A 253 18.51 5.31 -17.27
N VAL A 254 19.59 5.53 -17.97
CA VAL A 254 20.32 6.80 -18.05
C VAL A 254 20.34 7.26 -19.48
N GLU A 255 19.98 8.52 -19.74
CA GLU A 255 19.98 9.13 -21.06
C GLU A 255 20.81 10.41 -21.03
N ASN A 256 21.89 10.43 -21.81
CA ASN A 256 22.72 11.60 -22.08
C ASN A 256 23.16 12.38 -20.82
N GLN A 257 23.58 11.66 -19.74
CA GLN A 257 24.02 12.29 -18.49
C GLN A 257 25.54 12.16 -18.27
N PRO A 258 26.21 13.16 -17.65
CA PRO A 258 27.62 13.06 -17.28
C PRO A 258 27.85 11.92 -16.28
N VAL A 259 28.90 11.11 -16.49
CA VAL A 259 29.26 9.98 -15.62
C VAL A 259 29.41 10.41 -14.16
N GLY A 260 30.10 11.53 -13.91
CA GLY A 260 30.29 12.05 -12.55
C GLY A 260 28.98 12.34 -11.83
N GLN A 261 28.02 12.96 -12.51
CA GLN A 261 26.71 13.27 -11.93
C GLN A 261 25.91 12.00 -11.59
N VAL A 262 25.94 11.00 -12.46
CA VAL A 262 25.28 9.70 -12.22
C VAL A 262 25.93 8.98 -11.04
N LEU A 263 27.28 9.00 -10.95
CA LEU A 263 28.02 8.41 -9.83
C LEU A 263 27.67 9.07 -8.51
N ASP A 264 27.63 10.40 -8.44
CA ASP A 264 27.27 11.15 -7.24
C ASP A 264 25.85 10.83 -6.78
N GLN A 265 24.91 10.75 -7.72
CA GLN A 265 23.52 10.37 -7.40
C GLN A 265 23.44 8.93 -6.86
N LEU A 266 24.14 7.98 -7.49
CA LEU A 266 24.20 6.59 -7.04
C LEU A 266 24.87 6.49 -5.65
N GLY A 267 26.00 7.19 -5.47
CA GLY A 267 26.71 7.22 -4.20
C GLY A 267 25.84 7.69 -3.04
N ARG A 268 25.13 8.82 -3.22
CA ARG A 268 24.20 9.36 -2.21
C ARG A 268 23.02 8.42 -1.94
N ARG A 269 22.50 7.81 -2.99
CA ARG A 269 21.29 6.98 -2.90
C ARG A 269 21.57 5.60 -2.31
N LEU A 270 22.74 5.03 -2.60
CA LEU A 270 23.15 3.71 -2.15
C LEU A 270 24.06 3.73 -0.92
N GLY A 271 24.38 4.93 -0.43
CA GLY A 271 25.27 5.11 0.72
C GLY A 271 26.71 4.71 0.44
N TRP A 272 27.14 4.74 -0.83
CA TRP A 272 28.50 4.41 -1.21
C TRP A 272 29.45 5.56 -0.93
N LYS A 273 30.61 5.24 -0.38
CA LYS A 273 31.71 6.18 -0.23
C LYS A 273 32.56 6.16 -1.51
N LEU A 274 32.29 7.13 -2.40
CA LEU A 274 33.01 7.24 -3.67
C LEU A 274 34.38 7.86 -3.43
N THR A 275 35.43 7.23 -3.93
CA THR A 275 36.79 7.76 -4.01
C THR A 275 37.19 7.78 -5.49
N VAL A 276 37.34 8.98 -6.03
CA VAL A 276 37.69 9.18 -7.45
C VAL A 276 39.14 9.63 -7.56
N ASP A 277 39.94 8.90 -8.32
CA ASP A 277 41.31 9.31 -8.64
C ASP A 277 41.31 10.23 -9.88
N GLU A 278 40.95 11.50 -9.65
CA GLU A 278 40.82 12.47 -10.72
C GLU A 278 42.17 12.73 -11.44
N ALA A 279 43.30 12.63 -10.72
CA ALA A 279 44.62 12.85 -11.29
C ALA A 279 44.95 11.72 -12.29
N ALA A 280 44.71 10.46 -11.92
CA ALA A 280 44.93 9.32 -12.79
C ALA A 280 43.96 9.33 -13.99
N ILE A 281 42.70 9.72 -13.78
CA ILE A 281 41.69 9.81 -14.85
C ILE A 281 42.09 10.86 -15.89
N ARG A 282 42.52 12.04 -15.48
CA ARG A 282 43.02 13.10 -16.40
C ARG A 282 44.31 12.70 -17.11
N ALA A 283 45.25 12.07 -16.39
CA ALA A 283 46.49 11.58 -17.00
C ALA A 283 46.25 10.51 -18.08
N ALA A 284 45.17 9.73 -17.92
CA ALA A 284 44.74 8.74 -18.92
C ALA A 284 43.90 9.35 -20.09
N GLY A 285 43.75 10.69 -20.14
CA GLY A 285 42.94 11.38 -21.15
C GLY A 285 41.43 11.10 -21.04
N ARG A 286 40.96 10.78 -19.83
CA ARG A 286 39.54 10.49 -19.58
C ARG A 286 38.90 11.63 -18.77
N SER A 287 37.56 11.74 -18.85
CA SER A 287 36.79 12.73 -18.09
C SER A 287 35.53 12.14 -17.51
N LEU A 288 35.17 12.60 -16.30
CA LEU A 288 33.89 12.32 -15.68
C LEU A 288 32.72 13.10 -16.30
N ASP A 289 33.02 14.12 -17.12
CA ASP A 289 32.01 14.88 -17.87
C ASP A 289 31.50 14.15 -19.11
N GLN A 290 32.10 13.01 -19.45
CA GLN A 290 31.65 12.20 -20.57
C GLN A 290 30.19 11.78 -20.34
N ARG A 291 29.36 12.05 -21.37
CA ARG A 291 27.95 11.71 -21.33
C ARG A 291 27.72 10.26 -21.72
N VAL A 292 26.89 9.58 -20.95
CA VAL A 292 26.56 8.18 -21.17
C VAL A 292 25.05 7.99 -21.26
N SER A 293 24.68 6.99 -22.04
CA SER A 293 23.30 6.50 -22.13
C SER A 293 23.34 4.98 -22.08
N PHE A 294 22.64 4.40 -21.13
CA PHE A 294 22.51 2.95 -20.96
C PHE A 294 21.25 2.58 -20.24
N THR A 295 20.82 1.34 -20.44
CA THR A 295 19.71 0.73 -19.69
C THR A 295 20.20 -0.59 -19.12
N VAL A 296 19.98 -0.80 -17.83
CA VAL A 296 20.25 -2.07 -17.16
C VAL A 296 19.00 -2.52 -16.42
N GLU A 297 18.72 -3.81 -16.46
CA GLU A 297 17.55 -4.39 -15.80
C GLU A 297 18.02 -5.58 -14.95
N ASN A 298 17.65 -5.53 -13.67
CA ASN A 298 17.89 -6.61 -12.71
C ASN A 298 19.38 -7.04 -12.60
N VAL A 299 20.31 -6.06 -12.61
CA VAL A 299 21.75 -6.28 -12.53
C VAL A 299 22.29 -6.05 -11.11
N GLU A 300 23.38 -6.75 -10.73
CA GLU A 300 24.07 -6.50 -9.46
C GLU A 300 24.84 -5.17 -9.47
N ALA A 301 25.21 -4.67 -8.29
CA ALA A 301 25.87 -3.38 -8.13
C ALA A 301 27.16 -3.25 -8.96
N ASP A 302 27.94 -4.32 -9.06
CA ASP A 302 29.19 -4.31 -9.82
C ASP A 302 28.91 -4.25 -11.32
N GLN A 303 27.89 -4.95 -11.81
CA GLN A 303 27.45 -4.88 -13.20
C GLN A 303 26.86 -3.49 -13.56
N LEU A 304 26.16 -2.85 -12.61
CA LEU A 304 25.67 -1.48 -12.78
C LEU A 304 26.84 -0.49 -12.92
N LEU A 305 27.84 -0.60 -12.05
CA LEU A 305 29.04 0.22 -12.11
C LEU A 305 29.83 -0.01 -13.43
N ASP A 306 29.94 -1.25 -13.87
CA ASP A 306 30.58 -1.57 -15.13
C ASP A 306 29.82 -0.98 -16.32
N ALA A 307 28.50 -1.09 -16.36
CA ALA A 307 27.67 -0.50 -17.42
C ALA A 307 27.80 1.03 -17.49
N LEU A 308 27.94 1.69 -16.35
CA LEU A 308 28.12 3.15 -16.24
C LEU A 308 29.52 3.59 -16.66
N LEU A 309 30.57 2.87 -16.23
CA LEU A 309 31.95 3.31 -16.30
C LEU A 309 32.67 2.81 -17.57
N MET A 310 32.26 1.67 -18.12
CA MET A 310 32.89 1.07 -19.31
C MET A 310 32.85 2.02 -20.51
N PRO A 311 31.77 2.72 -20.85
CA PRO A 311 31.73 3.66 -21.97
C PRO A 311 32.73 4.84 -21.81
N ALA A 312 33.02 5.21 -20.54
CA ALA A 312 33.98 6.28 -20.23
C ALA A 312 35.43 5.78 -20.11
N GLY A 313 35.69 4.49 -20.31
CA GLY A 313 37.02 3.90 -20.16
C GLY A 313 37.51 3.89 -18.70
N LEU A 314 36.58 3.85 -17.76
CA LEU A 314 36.84 3.81 -16.33
C LEU A 314 36.47 2.42 -15.77
N LYS A 315 36.94 2.12 -14.56
CA LYS A 315 36.56 0.94 -13.79
C LYS A 315 36.31 1.28 -12.33
N ALA A 316 35.46 0.52 -11.68
CA ALA A 316 35.25 0.58 -10.25
C ALA A 316 35.89 -0.62 -9.56
N GLU A 317 36.45 -0.37 -8.36
CA GLU A 317 36.84 -1.42 -7.42
C GLU A 317 36.04 -1.19 -6.15
N ARG A 318 35.26 -2.17 -5.75
CA ARG A 318 34.40 -2.06 -4.59
C ARG A 318 34.92 -2.86 -3.41
N ASP A 319 34.94 -2.22 -2.24
CA ASP A 319 35.27 -2.85 -0.96
C ASP A 319 34.17 -2.46 0.06
N GLY A 320 33.24 -3.38 0.26
CA GLY A 320 32.04 -3.12 1.07
C GLY A 320 31.23 -1.92 0.56
N ASN A 321 31.18 -0.84 1.33
CA ASN A 321 30.53 0.43 0.99
C ASN A 321 31.45 1.42 0.27
N GLY A 322 32.76 1.13 0.18
CA GLY A 322 33.74 1.93 -0.55
C GLY A 322 33.77 1.56 -2.03
N VAL A 323 33.72 2.57 -2.91
CA VAL A 323 33.86 2.40 -4.38
C VAL A 323 34.98 3.31 -4.84
N ARG A 324 36.04 2.72 -5.36
CA ARG A 324 37.18 3.47 -5.93
C ARG A 324 37.15 3.43 -7.45
N ILE A 325 37.21 4.60 -8.07
CA ILE A 325 37.10 4.77 -9.51
C ILE A 325 38.47 5.15 -10.07
N ARG A 326 38.91 4.41 -11.09
CA ARG A 326 40.19 4.57 -11.78
C ARG A 326 40.04 4.40 -13.30
N PRO A 327 41.03 4.85 -14.08
CA PRO A 327 41.09 4.50 -15.50
C PRO A 327 41.27 2.99 -15.67
N ARG A 328 40.76 2.51 -16.78
CA ARG A 328 40.82 1.08 -17.13
C ARG A 328 42.17 0.71 -17.70
#